data_ccfef3a401dc4df271902a559d39d174
#
_entry.id   ccfef3a401dc4df271902a559d39d174
#
_cell.length_a   1.000
_cell.length_b   1.000
_cell.length_c   1.000
_cell.angle_alpha   90.00
_cell.angle_beta   90.00
_cell.angle_gamma   90.00
#
_symmetry.space_group_name_H-M   'P 1'
#
loop_
_entity.id
_entity.type
_entity.pdbx_description
1 polymer ?
#
loop_
_entity_poly.entity_id
_entity_poly.type
_entity_poly.pdbx_seq_one_letter_code
_entity_poly.pdbx_strand_id
1 'polypeptide(L)'
;MKNSRDVVVVKYGSSSVTDEHGMDAQRLSAYCDEVEQLRRRYAVAIVSSGAIATGKAMEPGRSLQTPDENFAAVGSAEAFIAWQKELRKKRIASGMVLVTNHEIESEEGGILRRRMLSMMNDRDDGIVPIANGNDVLSKEGAQELRIDTDNDRLAGHIAELLGAKHLVLLTDMPGVLNSDDEVIKHVGVYNVNQTLALARERQIREGGGGRGGMHSKVKVAYEASHAGLEPGFAHIAEATNDLQAVIACRVGTHFAPHA
;
A
#
# COMPACT_ATOMS: atom_id res chain seq x y z
N MET A 1 -7.17 -1.33 30.23
CA MET A 1 -6.96 -1.55 28.79
C MET A 1 -5.64 -0.93 28.43
N LYS A 2 -4.66 -1.68 27.85
CA LYS A 2 -3.41 -1.09 27.34
C LYS A 2 -3.80 -0.10 26.23
N ASN A 3 -3.36 1.15 26.30
CA ASN A 3 -3.56 2.12 25.22
C ASN A 3 -3.01 1.51 23.94
N SER A 4 -3.88 1.11 23.00
CA SER A 4 -3.48 0.67 21.68
C SER A 4 -2.87 1.87 20.96
N ARG A 5 -1.73 1.66 20.30
CA ARG A 5 -1.14 2.69 19.42
C ARG A 5 -2.06 2.91 18.23
N ASP A 6 -2.13 4.15 17.75
CA ASP A 6 -2.77 4.45 16.47
C ASP A 6 -2.11 3.61 15.35
N VAL A 7 -2.94 3.13 14.41
CA VAL A 7 -2.47 2.30 13.28
C VAL A 7 -2.10 3.19 12.10
N VAL A 8 -0.99 2.85 11.45
CA VAL A 8 -0.57 3.41 10.15
C VAL A 8 -0.46 2.26 9.16
N VAL A 9 -1.10 2.41 8.01
CA VAL A 9 -0.93 1.51 6.86
C VAL A 9 -0.10 2.21 5.81
N VAL A 10 1.02 1.60 5.39
CA VAL A 10 1.91 2.14 4.36
C VAL A 10 1.90 1.21 3.16
N LYS A 11 1.53 1.74 1.99
CA LYS A 11 1.53 0.98 0.74
C LYS A 11 2.72 1.37 -0.12
N TYR A 12 3.50 0.37 -0.53
CA TYR A 12 4.61 0.48 -1.46
C TYR A 12 4.23 -0.11 -2.82
N GLY A 13 4.34 0.71 -3.88
CA GLY A 13 4.08 0.30 -5.26
C GLY A 13 5.17 -0.60 -5.83
N SER A 14 4.89 -1.33 -6.90
CA SER A 14 5.87 -2.21 -7.56
C SER A 14 7.11 -1.43 -8.00
N SER A 15 6.97 -0.32 -8.71
CA SER A 15 8.08 0.54 -9.14
C SER A 15 8.93 1.08 -7.98
N SER A 16 8.35 1.21 -6.78
CA SER A 16 9.07 1.68 -5.59
C SER A 16 9.93 0.59 -4.95
N VAL A 17 9.55 -0.68 -5.07
CA VAL A 17 10.22 -1.79 -4.35
C VAL A 17 11.00 -2.74 -5.25
N THR A 18 10.86 -2.62 -6.58
CA THR A 18 11.56 -3.50 -7.54
C THR A 18 12.39 -2.72 -8.55
N ASP A 19 13.41 -3.39 -9.06
CA ASP A 19 14.17 -3.03 -10.23
C ASP A 19 14.11 -4.16 -11.29
N GLU A 20 15.03 -4.17 -12.25
CA GLU A 20 15.13 -5.20 -13.30
C GLU A 20 15.52 -6.60 -12.77
N HIS A 21 16.05 -6.68 -11.55
CA HIS A 21 16.48 -7.91 -10.88
C HIS A 21 15.47 -8.44 -9.85
N GLY A 22 14.34 -7.77 -9.67
CA GLY A 22 13.32 -8.10 -8.67
C GLY A 22 13.28 -7.11 -7.52
N MET A 23 13.22 -7.60 -6.26
CA MET A 23 13.14 -6.71 -5.09
C MET A 23 14.46 -5.97 -4.85
N ASP A 24 14.39 -4.64 -4.83
CA ASP A 24 15.53 -3.74 -4.59
C ASP A 24 15.87 -3.65 -3.08
N ALA A 25 16.91 -4.38 -2.67
CA ALA A 25 17.32 -4.45 -1.27
C ALA A 25 17.77 -3.10 -0.69
N GLN A 26 18.31 -2.19 -1.51
CA GLN A 26 18.77 -0.87 -1.05
C GLN A 26 17.57 0.01 -0.72
N ARG A 27 16.56 0.06 -1.59
CA ARG A 27 15.31 0.77 -1.33
C ARG A 27 14.57 0.19 -0.13
N LEU A 28 14.47 -1.15 -0.06
CA LEU A 28 13.84 -1.82 1.09
C LEU A 28 14.54 -1.50 2.40
N SER A 29 15.88 -1.42 2.40
CA SER A 29 16.64 -1.03 3.60
C SER A 29 16.24 0.37 4.09
N ALA A 30 16.17 1.35 3.18
CA ALA A 30 15.74 2.71 3.50
C ALA A 30 14.30 2.76 4.03
N TYR A 31 13.37 2.03 3.38
CA TYR A 31 11.98 1.96 3.84
C TYR A 31 11.85 1.29 5.22
N CYS A 32 12.69 0.30 5.50
CA CYS A 32 12.72 -0.33 6.83
C CYS A 32 13.26 0.62 7.92
N ASP A 33 14.13 1.59 7.58
CA ASP A 33 14.53 2.67 8.50
C ASP A 33 13.34 3.54 8.87
N GLU A 34 12.53 3.93 7.89
CA GLU A 34 11.31 4.71 8.10
C GLU A 34 10.26 3.94 8.91
N VAL A 35 10.07 2.65 8.62
CA VAL A 35 9.17 1.77 9.39
C VAL A 35 9.63 1.66 10.84
N GLU A 36 10.93 1.50 11.10
CA GLU A 36 11.48 1.47 12.45
C GLU A 36 11.17 2.76 13.22
N GLN A 37 11.33 3.91 12.58
CA GLN A 37 11.02 5.20 13.20
C GLN A 37 9.52 5.35 13.49
N LEU A 38 8.65 4.98 12.55
CA LEU A 38 7.19 5.04 12.74
C LEU A 38 6.73 4.14 13.90
N ARG A 39 7.31 2.95 14.04
CA ARG A 39 6.94 1.99 15.10
C ARG A 39 7.14 2.52 16.51
N ARG A 40 7.93 3.56 16.71
CA ARG A 40 8.09 4.23 18.01
C ARG A 40 6.80 4.86 18.51
N ARG A 41 5.90 5.26 17.59
CA ARG A 41 4.65 5.97 17.89
C ARG A 41 3.40 5.23 17.45
N TYR A 42 3.48 4.47 16.35
CA TYR A 42 2.36 3.84 15.68
C TYR A 42 2.49 2.31 15.65
N ALA A 43 1.36 1.63 15.52
CA ALA A 43 1.32 0.26 15.05
C ALA A 43 1.33 0.29 13.51
N VAL A 44 2.32 -0.37 12.88
CA VAL A 44 2.55 -0.25 11.42
C VAL A 44 2.18 -1.54 10.72
N ALA A 45 1.37 -1.42 9.66
CA ALA A 45 1.13 -2.47 8.67
C ALA A 45 1.67 -2.01 7.30
N ILE A 46 2.27 -2.93 6.56
CA ILE A 46 2.78 -2.70 5.21
C ILE A 46 1.86 -3.39 4.21
N VAL A 47 1.53 -2.72 3.10
CA VAL A 47 0.98 -3.34 1.90
C VAL A 47 2.01 -3.23 0.80
N SER A 48 2.54 -4.36 0.34
CA SER A 48 3.61 -4.39 -0.65
C SER A 48 3.14 -4.99 -1.96
N SER A 49 3.50 -4.34 -3.06
CA SER A 49 3.46 -4.90 -4.40
C SER A 49 4.79 -5.59 -4.74
N GLY A 50 4.98 -5.98 -6.00
CA GLY A 50 6.25 -6.45 -6.53
C GLY A 50 6.34 -7.96 -6.78
N ALA A 51 5.36 -8.76 -6.36
CA ALA A 51 5.36 -10.20 -6.56
C ALA A 51 5.51 -10.60 -8.04
N ILE A 52 4.70 -10.02 -8.93
CA ILE A 52 4.76 -10.31 -10.37
C ILE A 52 6.11 -9.90 -10.97
N ALA A 53 6.60 -8.69 -10.65
CA ALA A 53 7.89 -8.20 -11.14
C ALA A 53 9.04 -9.09 -10.67
N THR A 54 9.03 -9.48 -9.40
CA THR A 54 10.02 -10.40 -8.82
C THR A 54 9.98 -11.76 -9.50
N GLY A 55 8.79 -12.33 -9.73
CA GLY A 55 8.65 -13.60 -10.43
C GLY A 55 9.15 -13.54 -11.89
N LYS A 56 8.92 -12.43 -12.59
CA LYS A 56 9.48 -12.20 -13.94
C LYS A 56 10.99 -12.13 -13.93
N ALA A 57 11.58 -11.48 -12.94
CA ALA A 57 13.03 -11.41 -12.77
C ALA A 57 13.67 -12.77 -12.43
N MET A 58 12.96 -13.62 -11.67
CA MET A 58 13.42 -14.98 -11.34
C MET A 58 13.33 -15.97 -12.52
N GLU A 59 12.46 -15.70 -13.49
CA GLU A 59 12.17 -16.59 -14.62
C GLU A 59 12.37 -15.86 -15.96
N PRO A 60 13.58 -15.34 -16.26
CA PRO A 60 13.81 -14.43 -17.40
C PRO A 60 13.62 -15.08 -18.78
N GLY A 61 13.51 -16.39 -18.86
CA GLY A 61 13.29 -17.13 -20.14
C GLY A 61 11.84 -17.55 -20.37
N ARG A 62 10.91 -17.22 -19.48
CA ARG A 62 9.50 -17.61 -19.69
C ARG A 62 8.82 -16.79 -20.77
N SER A 63 7.88 -17.45 -21.47
CA SER A 63 7.07 -16.82 -22.51
C SER A 63 6.35 -15.58 -22.00
N LEU A 64 6.29 -14.53 -22.83
CA LEU A 64 5.47 -13.34 -22.58
C LEU A 64 3.97 -13.63 -22.54
N GLN A 65 3.54 -14.82 -22.98
CA GLN A 65 2.16 -15.29 -22.87
C GLN A 65 1.86 -15.96 -21.52
N THR A 66 2.89 -16.12 -20.64
CA THR A 66 2.69 -16.66 -19.29
C THR A 66 1.82 -15.69 -18.49
N PRO A 67 0.70 -16.13 -17.90
CA PRO A 67 -0.14 -15.29 -17.08
C PRO A 67 0.62 -14.67 -15.92
N ASP A 68 0.28 -13.42 -15.55
CA ASP A 68 0.89 -12.70 -14.45
C ASP A 68 0.75 -13.43 -13.11
N GLU A 69 -0.31 -14.20 -12.93
CA GLU A 69 -0.61 -15.02 -11.76
C GLU A 69 0.49 -16.08 -11.51
N ASN A 70 1.01 -16.67 -12.59
CA ASN A 70 2.10 -17.65 -12.48
C ASN A 70 3.40 -16.98 -12.00
N PHE A 71 3.68 -15.76 -12.48
CA PHE A 71 4.81 -14.98 -11.97
C PHE A 71 4.60 -14.54 -10.53
N ALA A 72 3.36 -14.15 -10.16
CA ALA A 72 3.02 -13.83 -8.78
C ALA A 72 3.23 -15.04 -7.85
N ALA A 73 2.84 -16.25 -8.27
CA ALA A 73 3.05 -17.47 -7.50
C ALA A 73 4.53 -17.72 -7.21
N VAL A 74 5.41 -17.49 -8.21
CA VAL A 74 6.87 -17.64 -8.04
C VAL A 74 7.46 -16.53 -7.17
N GLY A 75 7.05 -15.28 -7.41
CA GLY A 75 7.69 -14.11 -6.82
C GLY A 75 7.18 -13.72 -5.43
N SER A 76 5.98 -14.16 -5.01
CA SER A 76 5.37 -13.72 -3.74
C SER A 76 6.22 -14.07 -2.52
N ALA A 77 6.77 -15.27 -2.46
CA ALA A 77 7.59 -15.70 -1.34
C ALA A 77 8.89 -14.90 -1.27
N GLU A 78 9.57 -14.70 -2.41
CA GLU A 78 10.83 -13.93 -2.46
C GLU A 78 10.59 -12.45 -2.13
N ALA A 79 9.51 -11.86 -2.62
CA ALA A 79 9.13 -10.48 -2.28
C ALA A 79 8.94 -10.32 -0.75
N PHE A 80 8.27 -11.27 -0.10
CA PHE A 80 8.14 -11.25 1.36
C PHE A 80 9.47 -11.47 2.07
N ILE A 81 10.29 -12.43 1.60
CA ILE A 81 11.61 -12.72 2.18
C ILE A 81 12.53 -11.51 2.10
N ALA A 82 12.48 -10.74 1.01
CA ALA A 82 13.27 -9.52 0.87
C ALA A 82 12.93 -8.49 1.97
N TRP A 83 11.65 -8.19 2.18
CA TRP A 83 11.20 -7.36 3.30
C TRP A 83 11.64 -7.92 4.66
N GLN A 84 11.43 -9.22 4.86
CA GLN A 84 11.75 -9.88 6.12
C GLN A 84 13.24 -9.80 6.45
N LYS A 85 14.12 -9.95 5.44
CA LYS A 85 15.58 -9.82 5.61
C LYS A 85 15.95 -8.42 6.11
N GLU A 86 15.41 -7.37 5.49
CA GLU A 86 15.74 -5.99 5.85
C GLU A 86 15.17 -5.61 7.24
N LEU A 87 13.93 -5.97 7.54
CA LEU A 87 13.34 -5.75 8.87
C LEU A 87 14.09 -6.50 9.98
N ARG A 88 14.56 -7.74 9.72
CA ARG A 88 15.36 -8.51 10.69
C ARG A 88 16.69 -7.84 11.05
N LYS A 89 17.34 -7.13 10.13
CA LYS A 89 18.56 -6.35 10.43
C LYS A 89 18.30 -5.31 11.52
N LYS A 90 17.06 -4.83 11.63
CA LYS A 90 16.58 -3.88 12.64
C LYS A 90 15.91 -4.55 13.84
N ARG A 91 16.01 -5.88 13.95
CA ARG A 91 15.35 -6.69 15.00
C ARG A 91 13.83 -6.56 15.01
N ILE A 92 13.24 -6.33 13.84
CA ILE A 92 11.80 -6.22 13.66
C ILE A 92 11.29 -7.55 13.07
N ALA A 93 10.38 -8.21 13.79
CA ALA A 93 9.67 -9.37 13.27
C ALA A 93 8.60 -8.93 12.25
N SER A 94 8.42 -9.70 11.18
CA SER A 94 7.38 -9.47 10.19
C SER A 94 6.64 -10.75 9.84
N GLY A 95 5.37 -10.63 9.49
CA GLY A 95 4.49 -11.74 9.14
C GLY A 95 3.81 -11.50 7.78
N MET A 96 3.81 -12.53 6.91
CA MET A 96 3.11 -12.48 5.63
C MET A 96 1.60 -12.61 5.84
N VAL A 97 0.83 -11.76 5.16
CA VAL A 97 -0.64 -11.78 5.15
C VAL A 97 -1.11 -11.72 3.69
N LEU A 98 -1.53 -12.86 3.15
CA LEU A 98 -2.14 -12.92 1.83
C LEU A 98 -3.66 -12.88 1.98
N VAL A 99 -4.30 -11.95 1.30
CA VAL A 99 -5.75 -11.75 1.38
C VAL A 99 -6.34 -11.45 0.01
N THR A 100 -7.62 -11.75 -0.13
CA THR A 100 -8.47 -11.25 -1.21
C THR A 100 -9.48 -10.25 -0.63
N ASN A 101 -10.17 -9.50 -1.48
CA ASN A 101 -11.23 -8.61 -1.01
C ASN A 101 -12.37 -9.40 -0.33
N HIS A 102 -12.56 -10.66 -0.74
CA HIS A 102 -13.58 -11.51 -0.14
C HIS A 102 -13.36 -11.71 1.37
N GLU A 103 -12.14 -12.07 1.80
CA GLU A 103 -11.85 -12.24 3.23
C GLU A 103 -11.96 -10.92 4.01
N ILE A 104 -11.73 -9.77 3.37
CA ILE A 104 -11.83 -8.47 4.03
C ILE A 104 -13.29 -8.05 4.20
N GLU A 105 -14.11 -8.24 3.16
CA GLU A 105 -15.50 -7.77 3.11
C GLU A 105 -16.50 -8.74 3.78
N SER A 106 -16.08 -9.98 4.05
CA SER A 106 -16.92 -11.01 4.66
C SER A 106 -16.86 -10.98 6.20
N GLU A 107 -17.57 -11.90 6.84
CA GLU A 107 -17.53 -12.07 8.30
C GLU A 107 -16.12 -12.42 8.81
N GLU A 108 -15.29 -13.07 7.99
CA GLU A 108 -13.89 -13.36 8.26
C GLU A 108 -13.04 -12.10 8.44
N GLY A 109 -13.43 -10.97 7.87
CA GLY A 109 -12.75 -9.68 8.07
C GLY A 109 -12.61 -9.29 9.53
N GLY A 110 -13.62 -9.61 10.35
CA GLY A 110 -13.54 -9.41 11.79
C GLY A 110 -12.48 -10.28 12.47
N ILE A 111 -12.22 -11.50 11.95
CA ILE A 111 -11.15 -12.38 12.44
C ILE A 111 -9.80 -11.84 11.99
N LEU A 112 -9.66 -11.49 10.72
CA LEU A 112 -8.46 -10.90 10.14
C LEU A 112 -8.04 -9.64 10.91
N ARG A 113 -8.98 -8.72 11.15
CA ARG A 113 -8.76 -7.52 11.97
C ARG A 113 -8.16 -7.84 13.32
N ARG A 114 -8.80 -8.74 14.08
CA ARG A 114 -8.31 -9.12 15.42
C ARG A 114 -6.91 -9.73 15.38
N ARG A 115 -6.62 -10.55 14.38
CA ARG A 115 -5.31 -11.18 14.21
C ARG A 115 -4.23 -10.16 13.86
N MET A 116 -4.47 -9.29 12.89
CA MET A 116 -3.51 -8.25 12.53
C MET A 116 -3.25 -7.28 13.70
N LEU A 117 -4.29 -6.82 14.39
CA LEU A 117 -4.12 -5.98 15.58
C LEU A 117 -3.36 -6.71 16.70
N SER A 118 -3.61 -8.01 16.90
CA SER A 118 -2.85 -8.81 17.86
C SER A 118 -1.37 -8.91 17.51
N MET A 119 -1.03 -9.07 16.22
CA MET A 119 0.37 -9.07 15.77
C MET A 119 1.08 -7.75 16.06
N MET A 120 0.40 -6.62 15.87
CA MET A 120 1.00 -5.28 15.98
C MET A 120 1.04 -4.72 17.40
N ASN A 121 0.22 -5.23 18.33
CA ASN A 121 -0.05 -4.58 19.63
C ASN A 121 1.04 -4.76 20.69
N ASP A 122 2.04 -5.60 20.48
CA ASP A 122 3.18 -5.66 21.38
C ASP A 122 4.13 -4.50 21.06
N ARG A 123 4.45 -3.66 22.08
CA ARG A 123 5.29 -2.47 21.87
C ARG A 123 6.73 -2.82 21.50
N ASP A 124 7.24 -3.87 22.11
CA ASP A 124 8.66 -4.23 21.99
C ASP A 124 8.86 -5.37 20.98
N ASP A 125 7.93 -6.34 20.93
CA ASP A 125 8.01 -7.55 20.11
C ASP A 125 6.92 -7.64 19.03
N GLY A 126 6.17 -6.55 18.78
CA GLY A 126 5.09 -6.55 17.80
C GLY A 126 5.58 -6.88 16.38
N ILE A 127 4.85 -7.77 15.73
CA ILE A 127 5.11 -8.22 14.36
C ILE A 127 4.53 -7.19 13.39
N VAL A 128 5.31 -6.78 12.39
CA VAL A 128 4.82 -5.98 11.26
C VAL A 128 4.13 -6.89 10.25
N PRO A 129 2.80 -6.82 10.08
CA PRO A 129 2.14 -7.54 9.00
C PRO A 129 2.52 -6.92 7.66
N ILE A 130 2.92 -7.78 6.71
CA ILE A 130 3.18 -7.40 5.32
C ILE A 130 2.09 -8.07 4.49
N ALA A 131 1.13 -7.27 4.07
CA ALA A 131 -0.01 -7.72 3.31
C ALA A 131 0.24 -7.58 1.80
N ASN A 132 -0.26 -8.55 1.05
CA ASN A 132 -0.37 -8.49 -0.41
C ASN A 132 -1.66 -9.19 -0.85
N GLY A 133 -2.15 -8.83 -2.03
CA GLY A 133 -3.22 -9.57 -2.66
C GLY A 133 -2.79 -11.02 -2.95
N ASN A 134 -3.73 -11.96 -2.86
CA ASN A 134 -3.49 -13.32 -3.33
C ASN A 134 -3.66 -13.36 -4.86
N ASP A 135 -2.65 -12.87 -5.57
CA ASP A 135 -2.66 -12.71 -7.02
C ASP A 135 -2.88 -14.03 -7.78
N VAL A 136 -2.62 -15.18 -7.15
CA VAL A 136 -2.84 -16.51 -7.75
C VAL A 136 -4.34 -16.79 -7.98
N LEU A 137 -5.20 -16.22 -7.15
CA LEU A 137 -6.64 -16.42 -7.22
C LEU A 137 -7.36 -15.35 -8.07
N SER A 138 -6.62 -14.41 -8.67
CA SER A 138 -7.18 -13.10 -8.98
C SER A 138 -7.78 -12.86 -10.35
N LYS A 139 -7.62 -13.73 -11.39
CA LYS A 139 -8.05 -13.32 -12.73
C LYS A 139 -9.14 -14.18 -13.41
N GLU A 140 -9.14 -15.48 -13.35
CA GLU A 140 -10.15 -16.27 -14.09
C GLU A 140 -11.50 -16.37 -13.35
N GLY A 141 -11.50 -16.25 -12.01
CA GLY A 141 -12.70 -16.07 -11.20
C GLY A 141 -13.03 -14.61 -10.85
N ALA A 142 -12.16 -13.66 -11.18
CA ALA A 142 -12.20 -12.27 -10.70
C ALA A 142 -13.40 -11.46 -11.24
N GLN A 143 -13.88 -11.74 -12.46
CA GLN A 143 -15.09 -11.09 -12.97
C GLN A 143 -16.35 -11.59 -12.23
N GLU A 144 -16.36 -12.84 -11.78
CA GLU A 144 -17.46 -13.42 -11.00
C GLU A 144 -17.33 -13.14 -9.49
N LEU A 145 -16.09 -13.12 -8.96
CA LEU A 145 -15.80 -12.96 -7.53
C LEU A 145 -15.41 -11.54 -7.10
N ARG A 146 -15.42 -10.54 -8.00
CA ARG A 146 -15.01 -9.15 -7.73
C ARG A 146 -13.65 -9.02 -7.06
N ILE A 147 -12.70 -9.91 -7.37
CA ILE A 147 -11.34 -9.84 -6.83
C ILE A 147 -10.59 -8.73 -7.55
N ASP A 148 -10.35 -7.64 -6.87
CA ASP A 148 -9.56 -6.52 -7.36
C ASP A 148 -8.11 -6.71 -6.94
N THR A 149 -7.21 -6.78 -7.92
CA THR A 149 -5.77 -6.98 -7.71
C THR A 149 -5.02 -5.66 -7.53
N ASP A 150 -5.74 -4.54 -7.38
CA ASP A 150 -5.12 -3.24 -7.12
C ASP A 150 -4.70 -3.14 -5.64
N ASN A 151 -3.41 -3.20 -5.39
CA ASN A 151 -2.86 -3.06 -4.04
C ASN A 151 -3.10 -1.68 -3.40
N ASP A 152 -3.48 -0.65 -4.17
CA ASP A 152 -3.93 0.62 -3.59
C ASP A 152 -5.30 0.43 -2.92
N ARG A 153 -6.24 -0.24 -3.59
CA ARG A 153 -7.55 -0.58 -3.01
C ARG A 153 -7.42 -1.53 -1.83
N LEU A 154 -6.57 -2.55 -1.96
CA LEU A 154 -6.27 -3.45 -0.84
C LEU A 154 -5.77 -2.67 0.37
N ALA A 155 -4.88 -1.69 0.18
CA ALA A 155 -4.39 -0.84 1.28
C ALA A 155 -5.50 0.01 1.90
N GLY A 156 -6.42 0.54 1.08
CA GLY A 156 -7.62 1.25 1.55
C GLY A 156 -8.50 0.36 2.43
N HIS A 157 -8.83 -0.84 1.95
CA HIS A 157 -9.65 -1.81 2.70
C HIS A 157 -8.97 -2.27 4.01
N ILE A 158 -7.65 -2.50 3.99
CA ILE A 158 -6.90 -2.84 5.21
C ILE A 158 -6.88 -1.65 6.17
N ALA A 159 -6.73 -0.43 5.69
CA ALA A 159 -6.78 0.76 6.53
C ALA A 159 -8.15 0.92 7.22
N GLU A 160 -9.23 0.76 6.47
CA GLU A 160 -10.58 0.77 7.01
C GLU A 160 -10.80 -0.38 8.01
N LEU A 161 -10.43 -1.61 7.64
CA LEU A 161 -10.54 -2.80 8.49
C LEU A 161 -9.85 -2.63 9.84
N LEU A 162 -8.65 -2.02 9.84
CA LEU A 162 -7.86 -1.82 11.06
C LEU A 162 -8.26 -0.57 11.85
N GLY A 163 -9.08 0.32 11.28
CA GLY A 163 -9.34 1.65 11.84
C GLY A 163 -8.06 2.49 11.85
N ALA A 164 -7.34 2.52 10.72
CA ALA A 164 -6.05 3.18 10.64
C ALA A 164 -6.19 4.70 10.78
N LYS A 165 -5.34 5.30 11.62
CA LYS A 165 -5.23 6.76 11.75
C LYS A 165 -4.67 7.40 10.48
N HIS A 166 -3.75 6.69 9.81
CA HIS A 166 -3.14 7.16 8.58
C HIS A 166 -3.03 6.01 7.56
N LEU A 167 -3.42 6.30 6.32
CA LEU A 167 -3.09 5.51 5.14
C LEU A 167 -2.07 6.31 4.31
N VAL A 168 -0.92 5.74 4.01
CA VAL A 168 0.10 6.35 3.15
C VAL A 168 0.24 5.53 1.87
N LEU A 169 -0.08 6.14 0.73
CA LEU A 169 0.10 5.54 -0.61
C LEU A 169 1.35 6.13 -1.24
N LEU A 170 2.41 5.35 -1.30
CA LEU A 170 3.69 5.78 -1.88
C LEU A 170 3.72 5.55 -3.39
N THR A 171 4.34 6.47 -4.08
CA THR A 171 4.46 6.53 -5.55
C THR A 171 5.84 7.08 -5.95
N ASP A 172 6.13 7.14 -7.24
CA ASP A 172 7.28 7.80 -7.85
C ASP A 172 7.07 9.31 -8.10
N MET A 173 5.88 9.82 -7.76
CA MET A 173 5.52 11.23 -7.91
C MET A 173 5.53 11.96 -6.57
N PRO A 174 5.85 13.27 -6.52
CA PRO A 174 5.90 14.03 -5.27
C PRO A 174 4.52 14.20 -4.59
N GLY A 175 3.46 13.83 -5.27
CA GLY A 175 2.05 13.94 -4.88
C GLY A 175 1.17 14.02 -6.10
N VAL A 176 -0.08 14.43 -5.94
CA VAL A 176 -0.98 14.72 -7.06
C VAL A 176 -0.65 16.11 -7.62
N LEU A 177 -0.39 16.19 -8.92
CA LEU A 177 -0.01 17.44 -9.57
C LEU A 177 -1.22 18.12 -10.22
N ASN A 178 -1.26 19.45 -10.14
CA ASN A 178 -2.19 20.29 -10.87
C ASN A 178 -1.76 20.47 -12.35
N SER A 179 -2.44 21.34 -13.11
CA SER A 179 -2.11 21.68 -14.51
C SER A 179 -0.74 22.36 -14.67
N ASP A 180 -0.24 22.99 -13.64
CA ASP A 180 1.00 23.77 -13.63
C ASP A 180 2.19 22.95 -13.06
N ASP A 181 2.01 21.62 -12.92
CA ASP A 181 2.97 20.68 -12.35
C ASP A 181 3.31 20.93 -10.87
N GLU A 182 2.44 21.63 -10.14
CA GLU A 182 2.58 21.85 -8.71
C GLU A 182 1.79 20.81 -7.90
N VAL A 183 2.30 20.42 -6.73
CA VAL A 183 1.63 19.47 -5.85
C VAL A 183 0.37 20.07 -5.23
N ILE A 184 -0.78 19.43 -5.45
CA ILE A 184 -2.03 19.73 -4.75
C ILE A 184 -1.87 19.27 -3.29
N LYS A 185 -1.72 20.22 -2.36
CA LYS A 185 -1.43 19.93 -0.95
C LYS A 185 -2.58 19.26 -0.24
N HIS A 186 -3.81 19.71 -0.47
CA HIS A 186 -5.00 19.23 0.24
C HIS A 186 -6.13 18.89 -0.73
N VAL A 187 -6.73 17.72 -0.52
CA VAL A 187 -7.89 17.24 -1.27
C VAL A 187 -9.02 16.93 -0.29
N GLY A 188 -10.18 17.49 -0.56
CA GLY A 188 -11.41 17.30 0.20
C GLY A 188 -12.63 17.31 -0.70
N VAL A 189 -13.82 17.40 -0.13
CA VAL A 189 -15.11 17.32 -0.83
C VAL A 189 -15.28 18.36 -1.94
N TYR A 190 -14.65 19.55 -1.80
CA TYR A 190 -14.80 20.64 -2.74
C TYR A 190 -13.94 20.51 -4.00
N ASN A 191 -12.83 19.77 -3.95
CA ASN A 191 -11.90 19.69 -5.07
C ASN A 191 -11.58 18.26 -5.53
N VAL A 192 -12.10 17.22 -4.87
CA VAL A 192 -11.80 15.83 -5.22
C VAL A 192 -12.16 15.49 -6.67
N ASN A 193 -13.31 15.94 -7.17
CA ASN A 193 -13.72 15.66 -8.55
C ASN A 193 -12.78 16.32 -9.58
N GLN A 194 -12.33 17.54 -9.32
CA GLN A 194 -11.33 18.22 -10.15
C GLN A 194 -9.99 17.47 -10.08
N THR A 195 -9.56 17.08 -8.90
CA THR A 195 -8.31 16.34 -8.69
C THR A 195 -8.34 14.97 -9.41
N LEU A 196 -9.47 14.27 -9.37
CA LEU A 196 -9.67 13.02 -10.11
C LEU A 196 -9.59 13.22 -11.62
N ALA A 197 -10.21 14.29 -12.15
CA ALA A 197 -10.14 14.63 -13.57
C ALA A 197 -8.70 14.90 -14.01
N LEU A 198 -7.96 15.74 -13.28
CA LEU A 198 -6.55 16.05 -13.54
C LEU A 198 -5.67 14.80 -13.52
N ALA A 199 -5.83 13.95 -12.50
CA ALA A 199 -5.08 12.70 -12.39
C ALA A 199 -5.35 11.75 -13.56
N ARG A 200 -6.61 11.67 -14.03
CA ARG A 200 -7.01 10.86 -15.19
C ARG A 200 -6.46 11.41 -16.50
N GLU A 201 -6.54 12.71 -16.73
CA GLU A 201 -6.03 13.37 -17.94
C GLU A 201 -4.52 13.18 -18.06
N ARG A 202 -3.78 13.37 -16.96
CA ARG A 202 -2.34 13.15 -16.92
C ARG A 202 -2.00 11.67 -17.22
N GLN A 203 -2.68 10.74 -16.60
CA GLN A 203 -2.47 9.30 -16.82
C GLN A 203 -2.69 8.93 -18.30
N ILE A 204 -3.70 9.47 -18.97
CA ILE A 204 -3.96 9.25 -20.40
C ILE A 204 -2.84 9.88 -21.23
N ARG A 205 -2.40 11.11 -20.93
CA ARG A 205 -1.35 11.81 -21.66
C ARG A 205 0.00 11.10 -21.58
N GLU A 206 0.33 10.52 -20.43
CA GLU A 206 1.60 9.81 -20.20
C GLU A 206 1.56 8.35 -20.71
N GLY A 207 0.46 7.91 -21.34
CA GLY A 207 0.33 6.54 -21.87
C GLY A 207 0.24 5.48 -20.76
N GLY A 208 -0.01 5.91 -19.54
CA GLY A 208 -0.11 5.04 -18.37
C GLY A 208 -1.42 4.28 -18.32
N GLY A 209 -1.44 3.08 -18.91
CA GLY A 209 -2.54 2.10 -18.79
C GLY A 209 -2.35 1.10 -17.65
N GLY A 210 -1.38 1.33 -16.75
CA GLY A 210 -1.05 0.41 -15.67
C GLY A 210 -2.10 0.37 -14.55
N ARG A 211 -2.21 -0.77 -13.87
CA ARG A 211 -3.00 -0.93 -12.65
C ARG A 211 -2.44 -0.02 -11.55
N GLY A 212 -3.29 0.67 -10.81
CA GLY A 212 -2.86 1.50 -9.67
C GLY A 212 -2.28 2.87 -10.04
N GLY A 213 -2.75 3.50 -11.12
CA GLY A 213 -2.38 4.86 -11.51
C GLY A 213 -2.78 5.93 -10.48
N MET A 214 -2.35 7.19 -10.70
CA MET A 214 -2.63 8.31 -9.78
C MET A 214 -4.13 8.51 -9.55
N HIS A 215 -4.96 8.32 -10.59
CA HIS A 215 -6.43 8.39 -10.45
C HIS A 215 -6.96 7.37 -9.43
N SER A 216 -6.49 6.10 -9.46
CA SER A 216 -6.86 5.08 -8.48
C SER A 216 -6.42 5.48 -7.07
N LYS A 217 -5.19 5.97 -6.90
CA LYS A 217 -4.67 6.43 -5.60
C LYS A 217 -5.50 7.57 -5.01
N VAL A 218 -5.85 8.57 -5.82
CA VAL A 218 -6.70 9.70 -5.37
C VAL A 218 -8.06 9.19 -4.90
N LYS A 219 -8.68 8.28 -5.67
CA LYS A 219 -9.96 7.68 -5.31
C LYS A 219 -9.87 6.93 -3.98
N VAL A 220 -8.90 6.03 -3.85
CA VAL A 220 -8.69 5.23 -2.64
C VAL A 220 -8.37 6.11 -1.42
N ALA A 221 -7.50 7.11 -1.59
CA ALA A 221 -7.14 8.02 -0.50
C ALA A 221 -8.35 8.83 -0.01
N TYR A 222 -9.18 9.31 -0.95
CA TYR A 222 -10.41 10.03 -0.60
C TYR A 222 -11.41 9.11 0.10
N GLU A 223 -11.68 7.92 -0.45
CA GLU A 223 -12.59 6.94 0.15
C GLU A 223 -12.13 6.56 1.57
N ALA A 224 -10.85 6.22 1.75
CA ALA A 224 -10.30 5.84 3.05
C ALA A 224 -10.34 6.97 4.10
N SER A 225 -10.20 8.24 3.66
CA SER A 225 -10.30 9.39 4.58
C SER A 225 -11.73 9.73 5.00
N HIS A 226 -12.74 9.17 4.32
CA HIS A 226 -14.17 9.43 4.58
C HIS A 226 -14.95 8.17 4.98
N ALA A 227 -14.30 6.98 4.93
CA ALA A 227 -14.92 5.71 5.22
C ALA A 227 -14.88 5.37 6.72
N GLY A 228 -15.80 4.47 7.12
CA GLY A 228 -15.80 3.88 8.45
C GLY A 228 -16.35 4.77 9.56
N LEU A 229 -16.37 4.21 10.77
CA LEU A 229 -16.87 4.87 11.99
C LEU A 229 -15.88 5.92 12.53
N GLU A 230 -14.59 5.75 12.23
CA GLU A 230 -13.51 6.65 12.61
C GLU A 230 -12.63 6.93 11.38
N PRO A 231 -13.01 7.88 10.50
CA PRO A 231 -12.22 8.20 9.32
C PRO A 231 -10.84 8.72 9.70
N GLY A 232 -9.82 8.20 9.01
CA GLY A 232 -8.42 8.57 9.19
C GLY A 232 -7.94 9.58 8.16
N PHE A 233 -6.67 9.97 8.26
CA PHE A 233 -6.01 10.74 7.22
C PHE A 233 -5.45 9.81 6.14
N ALA A 234 -5.53 10.22 4.87
CA ALA A 234 -4.83 9.55 3.80
C ALA A 234 -3.81 10.49 3.14
N HIS A 235 -2.75 9.93 2.61
CA HIS A 235 -1.64 10.67 2.04
C HIS A 235 -1.15 10.00 0.76
N ILE A 236 -0.80 10.80 -0.24
CA ILE A 236 -0.08 10.37 -1.45
C ILE A 236 1.24 11.12 -1.48
N ALA A 237 2.35 10.40 -1.50
CA ALA A 237 3.67 11.01 -1.47
C ALA A 237 4.70 10.17 -2.23
N GLU A 238 5.81 10.79 -2.58
CA GLU A 238 6.95 10.10 -3.16
C GLU A 238 7.58 9.13 -2.16
N ALA A 239 7.96 7.94 -2.64
CA ALA A 239 8.49 6.87 -1.80
C ALA A 239 9.83 7.20 -1.10
N THR A 240 10.53 8.21 -1.60
CA THR A 240 11.79 8.72 -1.02
C THR A 240 11.59 9.70 0.13
N ASN A 241 10.35 10.12 0.40
CA ASN A 241 10.04 11.07 1.46
C ASN A 241 10.06 10.42 2.86
N ASP A 242 10.50 11.17 3.84
CA ASP A 242 10.35 10.86 5.27
C ASP A 242 8.86 10.65 5.61
N LEU A 243 8.50 9.45 6.02
CA LEU A 243 7.12 9.09 6.37
C LEU A 243 6.56 9.94 7.52
N GLN A 244 7.39 10.41 8.46
CA GLN A 244 6.95 11.32 9.51
C GLN A 244 6.59 12.70 8.93
N ALA A 245 7.32 13.17 7.92
CA ALA A 245 7.00 14.41 7.21
C ALA A 245 5.71 14.28 6.41
N VAL A 246 5.46 13.11 5.79
CA VAL A 246 4.21 12.80 5.09
C VAL A 246 3.02 12.82 6.06
N ILE A 247 3.10 12.09 7.17
CA ILE A 247 2.02 12.01 8.18
C ILE A 247 1.78 13.38 8.83
N ALA A 248 2.82 14.21 8.98
CA ALA A 248 2.70 15.58 9.49
C ALA A 248 2.22 16.59 8.42
N CYS A 249 1.79 16.14 7.26
CA CYS A 249 1.29 16.96 6.14
C CYS A 249 2.29 18.01 5.63
N ARG A 250 3.59 17.76 5.76
CA ARG A 250 4.64 18.67 5.27
C ARG A 250 4.99 18.45 3.80
N VAL A 251 4.87 17.22 3.32
CA VAL A 251 5.16 16.82 1.93
C VAL A 251 4.07 15.91 1.39
N GLY A 252 3.82 15.96 0.08
CA GLY A 252 2.80 15.14 -0.58
C GLY A 252 1.44 15.81 -0.69
N THR A 253 0.44 15.01 -1.03
CA THR A 253 -1.00 15.38 -1.09
C THR A 253 -1.74 14.72 0.06
N HIS A 254 -2.58 15.45 0.74
CA HIS A 254 -3.23 15.04 1.99
C HIS A 254 -4.75 15.09 1.88
N PHE A 255 -5.40 14.09 2.43
CA PHE A 255 -6.84 13.91 2.50
C PHE A 255 -7.21 13.85 3.97
N ALA A 256 -7.94 14.85 4.45
CA ALA A 256 -8.38 14.91 5.84
C ALA A 256 -9.84 14.43 5.96
N PRO A 257 -10.21 13.78 7.09
CA PRO A 257 -11.60 13.48 7.37
C PRO A 257 -12.43 14.77 7.35
N HIS A 258 -13.55 14.75 6.65
CA HIS A 258 -14.50 15.88 6.61
C HIS A 258 -13.92 17.22 6.10
N ALA A 259 -12.84 17.21 5.32
CA ALA A 259 -12.29 18.40 4.68
C ALA A 259 -13.04 18.80 3.40
#